data_7e2e3212b40f7f2feec29fcd2de9e4bb
#
_entry.id   7e2e3212b40f7f2feec29fcd2de9e4bb
#
_cell.length_a   1.000
_cell.length_b   1.000
_cell.length_c   1.000
_cell.angle_alpha   90.00
_cell.angle_beta   90.00
_cell.angle_gamma   90.00
#
_symmetry.space_group_name_H-M   'P 1'
#
loop_
_entity.id
_entity.type
_entity.pdbx_description
1 polymer ?
#
loop_
_entity_poly.entity_id
_entity_poly.type
_entity_poly.pdbx_seq_one_letter_code
_entity_poly.pdbx_strand_id
1 'polypeptide(L)'
;MNWTHIFIYILVAFTLPISALSDTEPLPDFNVLKKQAEEGDMESQFQLGRCYAFGTGTDKNGKQAALWFRKAAEQGHAKAQYNLGVAYTTALGVDHDDAEARKWFLKSAQQGFANAQFNMGLLEAKGTSGTRNMEQAFG
;
A
#
# COMPACT_ATOMS: atom_id res chain seq x y z
N MET A 1 34.95 0.92 -40.49
CA MET A 1 34.09 0.59 -39.35
C MET A 1 34.81 0.97 -38.08
N ASN A 2 34.35 2.02 -37.40
CA ASN A 2 34.98 2.46 -36.16
C ASN A 2 34.47 1.60 -35.00
N TRP A 3 35.29 0.72 -34.52
CA TRP A 3 35.04 -0.12 -33.34
C TRP A 3 34.84 0.69 -32.07
N THR A 4 35.23 1.97 -32.04
CA THR A 4 35.05 2.88 -30.91
C THR A 4 33.59 3.20 -30.65
N HIS A 5 32.70 3.19 -31.64
CA HIS A 5 31.28 3.42 -31.43
C HIS A 5 30.53 2.20 -30.85
N ILE A 6 31.01 0.99 -31.12
CA ILE A 6 30.44 -0.26 -30.56
C ILE A 6 30.78 -0.37 -29.08
N PHE A 7 31.98 0.04 -28.67
CA PHE A 7 32.39 0.06 -27.26
C PHE A 7 31.60 1.09 -26.44
N ILE A 8 31.23 2.24 -27.00
CA ILE A 8 30.44 3.25 -26.33
C ILE A 8 29.01 2.76 -26.12
N TYR A 9 28.40 2.08 -27.08
CA TYR A 9 27.06 1.50 -26.92
C TYR A 9 27.02 0.35 -25.92
N ILE A 10 28.04 -0.47 -25.83
CA ILE A 10 28.16 -1.56 -24.86
C ILE A 10 28.39 -0.98 -23.45
N LEU A 11 29.17 0.09 -23.31
CA LEU A 11 29.43 0.73 -22.02
C LEU A 11 28.20 1.46 -21.49
N VAL A 12 27.39 2.06 -22.37
CA VAL A 12 26.13 2.75 -21.97
C VAL A 12 25.04 1.73 -21.60
N ALA A 13 25.03 0.55 -22.23
CA ALA A 13 24.11 -0.52 -21.87
C ALA A 13 24.48 -1.22 -20.55
N PHE A 14 25.73 -1.08 -20.07
CA PHE A 14 26.19 -1.70 -18.82
C PHE A 14 26.21 -0.73 -17.63
N THR A 15 25.92 0.56 -17.86
CA THR A 15 25.77 1.58 -16.81
C THR A 15 24.31 1.91 -16.49
N LEU A 16 23.38 1.02 -16.82
CA LEU A 16 22.10 1.06 -16.11
C LEU A 16 22.44 0.80 -14.64
N PRO A 17 22.14 1.75 -13.76
CA PRO A 17 22.47 1.57 -12.36
C PRO A 17 21.78 0.29 -11.89
N ILE A 18 22.50 -0.54 -11.16
CA ILE A 18 21.99 -1.75 -10.49
C ILE A 18 20.75 -1.42 -9.62
N SER A 19 20.58 -0.15 -9.24
CA SER A 19 19.37 0.40 -8.63
C SER A 19 18.08 0.26 -9.44
N ALA A 20 18.15 0.06 -10.77
CA ALA A 20 16.96 -0.22 -11.60
C ALA A 20 16.46 -1.67 -11.47
N LEU A 21 17.21 -2.57 -10.82
CA LEU A 21 16.89 -3.99 -10.65
C LEU A 21 16.52 -4.39 -9.23
N SER A 22 16.56 -3.46 -8.27
CA SER A 22 16.14 -3.70 -6.91
C SER A 22 14.99 -2.76 -6.55
N ASP A 23 13.86 -3.31 -6.15
CA ASP A 23 12.77 -2.61 -5.45
C ASP A 23 13.24 -1.98 -4.12
N THR A 24 14.54 -1.78 -3.96
CA THR A 24 15.23 -1.18 -2.82
C THR A 24 15.84 0.18 -3.19
N GLU A 25 15.07 1.05 -3.84
CA GLU A 25 15.38 2.47 -3.79
C GLU A 25 15.37 2.85 -2.30
N PRO A 26 16.46 3.46 -1.78
CA PRO A 26 16.43 3.96 -0.42
C PRO A 26 15.24 4.91 -0.30
N LEU A 27 14.41 4.70 0.72
CA LEU A 27 13.29 5.60 0.97
C LEU A 27 13.84 7.05 0.98
N PRO A 28 13.18 7.98 0.29
CA PRO A 28 13.60 9.38 0.31
C PRO A 28 13.68 9.87 1.76
N ASP A 29 14.53 10.86 2.01
CA ASP A 29 14.62 11.49 3.33
C ASP A 29 13.22 11.80 3.86
N PHE A 30 12.96 11.45 5.12
CA PHE A 30 11.64 11.57 5.73
C PHE A 30 11.06 12.98 5.59
N ASN A 31 11.89 14.03 5.71
CA ASN A 31 11.41 15.41 5.61
C ASN A 31 11.05 15.78 4.17
N VAL A 32 11.79 15.28 3.18
CA VAL A 32 11.47 15.45 1.76
C VAL A 32 10.17 14.74 1.43
N LEU A 33 10.04 13.50 1.86
CA LEU A 33 8.83 12.68 1.68
C LEU A 33 7.60 13.34 2.31
N LYS A 34 7.75 13.84 3.54
CA LYS A 34 6.68 14.55 4.26
C LYS A 34 6.22 15.79 3.50
N LYS A 35 7.15 16.62 3.01
CA LYS A 35 6.83 17.80 2.22
C LYS A 35 6.04 17.41 0.96
N GLN A 36 6.51 16.45 0.18
CA GLN A 36 5.82 16.00 -1.04
C GLN A 36 4.42 15.45 -0.75
N ALA A 37 4.27 14.69 0.33
CA ALA A 37 2.98 14.17 0.76
C ALA A 37 2.00 15.29 1.16
N GLU A 38 2.49 16.32 1.85
CA GLU A 38 1.73 17.51 2.23
C GLU A 38 1.31 18.34 1.00
N GLU A 39 2.12 18.36 -0.05
CA GLU A 39 1.83 18.96 -1.36
C GLU A 39 0.81 18.14 -2.19
N GLY A 40 0.43 16.94 -1.72
CA GLY A 40 -0.62 16.13 -2.32
C GLY A 40 -0.13 14.98 -3.19
N ASP A 41 1.20 14.75 -3.27
CA ASP A 41 1.73 13.63 -4.04
C ASP A 41 1.26 12.28 -3.48
N MET A 42 0.53 11.55 -4.29
CA MET A 42 -0.17 10.30 -3.89
C MET A 42 0.81 9.21 -3.46
N GLU A 43 1.91 9.04 -4.20
CA GLU A 43 2.93 8.03 -3.87
C GLU A 43 3.65 8.39 -2.57
N SER A 44 4.02 9.67 -2.40
CA SER A 44 4.65 10.17 -1.17
C SER A 44 3.73 10.02 0.04
N GLN A 45 2.43 10.23 -0.11
CA GLN A 45 1.45 9.97 0.95
C GLN A 45 1.43 8.49 1.35
N PHE A 46 1.43 7.59 0.38
CA PHE A 46 1.51 6.16 0.65
C PHE A 46 2.81 5.78 1.37
N GLN A 47 3.97 6.26 0.88
CA GLN A 47 5.26 5.99 1.49
C GLN A 47 5.36 6.59 2.91
N LEU A 48 4.83 7.80 3.13
CA LEU A 48 4.78 8.41 4.45
C LEU A 48 3.91 7.60 5.43
N GLY A 49 2.78 7.08 4.96
CA GLY A 49 1.97 6.14 5.74
C GLY A 49 2.75 4.90 6.16
N ARG A 50 3.57 4.35 5.27
CA ARG A 50 4.48 3.23 5.59
C ARG A 50 5.55 3.62 6.60
N CYS A 51 6.15 4.80 6.48
CA CYS A 51 7.13 5.29 7.44
C CYS A 51 6.54 5.31 8.86
N TYR A 52 5.34 5.82 9.03
CA TYR A 52 4.64 5.81 10.33
C TYR A 52 4.21 4.41 10.77
N ALA A 53 3.81 3.53 9.87
CA ALA A 53 3.39 2.17 10.21
C ALA A 53 4.55 1.32 10.74
N PHE A 54 5.74 1.49 10.18
CA PHE A 54 6.93 0.68 10.51
C PHE A 54 7.96 1.42 11.38
N GLY A 55 7.83 2.73 11.55
CA GLY A 55 8.81 3.54 12.30
C GLY A 55 10.09 3.78 11.50
N THR A 56 9.98 3.99 10.18
CA THR A 56 11.13 4.25 9.30
C THR A 56 11.36 5.75 9.17
N GLY A 57 12.48 6.23 9.67
CA GLY A 57 12.82 7.67 9.69
C GLY A 57 11.99 8.52 10.67
N THR A 58 11.09 7.90 11.43
CA THR A 58 10.24 8.52 12.44
C THR A 58 9.79 7.46 13.45
N ASP A 59 9.21 7.87 14.57
CA ASP A 59 8.58 6.95 15.51
C ASP A 59 7.34 6.30 14.88
N LYS A 60 7.11 5.04 15.25
CA LYS A 60 5.92 4.30 14.83
C LYS A 60 4.66 4.97 15.36
N ASN A 61 3.71 5.25 14.45
CA ASN A 61 2.45 5.90 14.79
C ASN A 61 1.31 5.40 13.91
N GLY A 62 0.48 4.50 14.44
CA GLY A 62 -0.64 3.91 13.70
C GLY A 62 -1.70 4.93 13.24
N LYS A 63 -1.97 5.97 14.04
CA LYS A 63 -2.93 7.03 13.66
C LYS A 63 -2.44 7.83 12.46
N GLN A 64 -1.16 8.21 12.46
CA GLN A 64 -0.54 8.88 11.32
C GLN A 64 -0.48 7.97 10.09
N ALA A 65 -0.15 6.70 10.28
CA ALA A 65 -0.15 5.73 9.19
C ALA A 65 -1.52 5.64 8.51
N ALA A 66 -2.58 5.44 9.28
CA ALA A 66 -3.94 5.36 8.76
C ALA A 66 -4.39 6.65 8.06
N LEU A 67 -4.03 7.82 8.63
CA LEU A 67 -4.32 9.12 8.02
C LEU A 67 -3.71 9.26 6.63
N TRP A 68 -2.42 8.93 6.49
CA TRP A 68 -1.70 9.08 5.23
C TRP A 68 -2.10 8.00 4.21
N PHE A 69 -2.37 6.77 4.65
CA PHE A 69 -2.96 5.74 3.78
C PHE A 69 -4.31 6.18 3.25
N ARG A 70 -5.16 6.81 4.09
CA ARG A 70 -6.47 7.33 3.66
C ARG A 70 -6.32 8.40 2.57
N LYS A 71 -5.43 9.37 2.75
CA LYS A 71 -5.19 10.41 1.74
C LYS A 71 -4.78 9.83 0.40
N ALA A 72 -3.84 8.89 0.38
CA ALA A 72 -3.43 8.22 -0.85
C ALA A 72 -4.54 7.33 -1.43
N ALA A 73 -5.28 6.60 -0.58
CA ALA A 73 -6.38 5.72 -0.98
C ALA A 73 -7.54 6.49 -1.63
N GLU A 74 -7.88 7.67 -1.12
CA GLU A 74 -8.90 8.56 -1.68
C GLU A 74 -8.50 9.09 -3.07
N GLN A 75 -7.22 9.24 -3.35
CA GLN A 75 -6.69 9.54 -4.68
C GLN A 75 -6.65 8.34 -5.64
N GLY A 76 -6.97 7.13 -5.17
CA GLY A 76 -7.01 5.92 -5.98
C GLY A 76 -5.78 5.02 -5.89
N HIS A 77 -4.86 5.25 -4.95
CA HIS A 77 -3.68 4.41 -4.79
C HIS A 77 -4.04 3.00 -4.28
N ALA A 78 -3.91 1.98 -5.14
CA ALA A 78 -4.38 0.63 -4.85
C ALA A 78 -3.75 -0.02 -3.60
N LYS A 79 -2.42 0.14 -3.41
CA LYS A 79 -1.72 -0.38 -2.22
C LYS A 79 -2.14 0.37 -0.94
N ALA A 80 -2.41 1.67 -1.03
CA ALA A 80 -2.89 2.45 0.10
C ALA A 80 -4.33 2.06 0.48
N GLN A 81 -5.19 1.81 -0.50
CA GLN A 81 -6.54 1.26 -0.28
C GLN A 81 -6.47 -0.09 0.45
N TYR A 82 -5.59 -0.97 0.02
CA TYR A 82 -5.34 -2.24 0.69
C TYR A 82 -4.87 -2.03 2.14
N ASN A 83 -3.86 -1.18 2.36
CA ASN A 83 -3.32 -0.93 3.70
C ASN A 83 -4.35 -0.27 4.63
N LEU A 84 -5.22 0.59 4.10
CA LEU A 84 -6.32 1.16 4.87
C LEU A 84 -7.35 0.10 5.24
N GLY A 85 -7.67 -0.83 4.36
CA GLY A 85 -8.51 -1.99 4.68
C GLY A 85 -7.89 -2.85 5.78
N VAL A 86 -6.59 -3.10 5.73
CA VAL A 86 -5.85 -3.80 6.79
C VAL A 86 -5.91 -3.01 8.11
N ALA A 87 -5.75 -1.69 8.06
CA ALA A 87 -5.84 -0.86 9.26
C ALA A 87 -7.20 -1.00 9.97
N TYR A 88 -8.29 -1.07 9.22
CA TYR A 88 -9.63 -1.31 9.79
C TYR A 88 -9.81 -2.72 10.35
N THR A 89 -9.25 -3.75 9.73
CA THR A 89 -9.33 -5.12 10.27
C THR A 89 -8.48 -5.34 11.50
N THR A 90 -7.38 -4.61 11.64
CA THR A 90 -6.39 -4.75 12.73
C THR A 90 -6.49 -3.67 13.79
N ALA A 91 -7.40 -2.72 13.64
CA ALA A 91 -7.52 -1.53 14.50
C ALA A 91 -6.21 -0.69 14.55
N LEU A 92 -5.46 -0.62 13.46
CA LEU A 92 -4.23 0.15 13.37
C LEU A 92 -4.54 1.64 13.17
N GLY A 93 -4.59 2.39 14.26
CA GLY A 93 -4.85 3.83 14.25
C GLY A 93 -6.26 4.26 13.88
N VAL A 94 -7.16 3.31 13.67
CA VAL A 94 -8.61 3.48 13.47
C VAL A 94 -9.35 2.42 14.27
N ASP A 95 -10.63 2.64 14.55
CA ASP A 95 -11.46 1.62 15.19
C ASP A 95 -11.68 0.44 14.23
N HIS A 96 -11.78 -0.77 14.77
CA HIS A 96 -12.06 -1.96 13.96
C HIS A 96 -13.41 -1.82 13.26
N ASP A 97 -13.42 -2.03 11.94
CA ASP A 97 -14.62 -1.96 11.12
C ASP A 97 -14.47 -2.85 9.86
N ASP A 98 -15.05 -4.04 9.91
CA ASP A 98 -15.00 -4.99 8.79
C ASP A 98 -15.78 -4.48 7.55
N ALA A 99 -16.79 -3.63 7.73
CA ALA A 99 -17.55 -3.05 6.63
C ALA A 99 -16.73 -2.00 5.88
N GLU A 100 -16.04 -1.11 6.61
CA GLU A 100 -15.10 -0.15 5.99
C GLU A 100 -13.90 -0.88 5.36
N ALA A 101 -13.34 -1.89 6.03
CA ALA A 101 -12.27 -2.70 5.46
C ALA A 101 -12.69 -3.30 4.11
N ARG A 102 -13.89 -3.88 4.03
CA ARG A 102 -14.44 -4.46 2.78
C ARG A 102 -14.51 -3.44 1.66
N LYS A 103 -14.99 -2.23 1.92
CA LYS A 103 -15.07 -1.17 0.91
C LYS A 103 -13.69 -0.83 0.32
N TRP A 104 -12.69 -0.72 1.18
CA TRP A 104 -11.34 -0.38 0.75
C TRP A 104 -10.64 -1.54 0.04
N PHE A 105 -10.81 -2.78 0.51
CA PHE A 105 -10.33 -3.96 -0.21
C PHE A 105 -10.98 -4.11 -1.57
N LEU A 106 -12.29 -3.84 -1.69
CA LEU A 106 -12.99 -3.90 -2.98
C LEU A 106 -12.39 -2.91 -3.99
N LYS A 107 -12.16 -1.66 -3.59
CA LYS A 107 -11.53 -0.66 -4.47
C LYS A 107 -10.13 -1.08 -4.91
N SER A 108 -9.32 -1.61 -4.02
CA SER A 108 -7.99 -2.13 -4.33
C SER A 108 -8.06 -3.36 -5.25
N ALA A 109 -8.95 -4.29 -4.97
CA ALA A 109 -9.16 -5.51 -5.76
C ALA A 109 -9.62 -5.21 -7.19
N GLN A 110 -10.47 -4.20 -7.38
CA GLN A 110 -10.92 -3.73 -8.70
C GLN A 110 -9.77 -3.18 -9.55
N GLN A 111 -8.69 -2.73 -8.93
CA GLN A 111 -7.45 -2.35 -9.61
C GLN A 111 -6.49 -3.53 -9.84
N GLY A 112 -6.91 -4.76 -9.53
CA GLY A 112 -6.14 -5.98 -9.73
C GLY A 112 -5.13 -6.31 -8.61
N PHE A 113 -5.23 -5.66 -7.44
CA PHE A 113 -4.32 -5.94 -6.34
C PHE A 113 -4.66 -7.28 -5.67
N ALA A 114 -3.84 -8.31 -5.92
CA ALA A 114 -4.13 -9.70 -5.54
C ALA A 114 -4.36 -9.90 -4.03
N ASN A 115 -3.57 -9.22 -3.18
CA ASN A 115 -3.73 -9.31 -1.73
C ASN A 115 -5.09 -8.78 -1.26
N ALA A 116 -5.63 -7.76 -1.92
CA ALA A 116 -6.96 -7.24 -1.62
C ALA A 116 -8.05 -8.23 -2.04
N GLN A 117 -7.90 -8.89 -3.18
CA GLN A 117 -8.81 -9.94 -3.65
C GLN A 117 -8.86 -11.11 -2.67
N PHE A 118 -7.70 -11.53 -2.17
CA PHE A 118 -7.60 -12.58 -1.16
C PHE A 118 -8.31 -12.18 0.15
N ASN A 119 -8.04 -10.98 0.67
CA ASN A 119 -8.67 -10.50 1.91
C ASN A 119 -10.18 -10.30 1.77
N MET A 120 -10.66 -9.89 0.60
CA MET A 120 -12.10 -9.89 0.30
C MET A 120 -12.71 -11.27 0.47
N GLY A 121 -12.09 -12.30 -0.12
CA GLY A 121 -12.55 -13.68 0.02
C GLY A 121 -12.60 -14.14 1.49
N LEU A 122 -11.62 -13.76 2.31
CA LEU A 122 -11.61 -14.08 3.74
C LEU A 122 -12.76 -13.40 4.50
N LEU A 123 -13.03 -12.13 4.23
CA LEU A 123 -14.14 -11.39 4.86
C LEU A 123 -15.50 -11.96 4.46
N GLU A 124 -15.66 -12.36 3.21
CA GLU A 124 -16.88 -13.01 2.73
C GLU A 124 -17.09 -14.38 3.38
N ALA A 125 -16.03 -15.18 3.47
CA ALA A 125 -16.08 -16.47 4.16
C ALA A 125 -16.46 -16.32 5.66
N LYS A 126 -15.93 -15.30 6.34
CA LYS A 126 -16.27 -14.97 7.72
C LYS A 126 -17.74 -14.54 7.83
N GLY A 127 -18.21 -13.68 6.93
CA GLY A 127 -19.59 -13.20 6.91
C GLY A 127 -20.59 -14.33 6.64
N THR A 128 -20.31 -15.22 5.69
CA THR A 128 -21.18 -16.38 5.38
C THR A 128 -21.22 -17.39 6.51
N SER A 129 -20.10 -17.57 7.23
CA SER A 129 -20.07 -18.44 8.43
C SER A 129 -20.96 -17.91 9.55
N GLY A 130 -20.94 -16.56 9.74
CA GLY A 130 -21.78 -15.89 10.73
C GLY A 130 -23.28 -16.02 10.42
N THR A 131 -23.68 -15.80 9.18
CA THR A 131 -25.07 -15.92 8.73
C THR A 131 -25.57 -17.38 8.78
N ARG A 132 -24.72 -18.33 8.39
CA ARG A 132 -25.06 -19.76 8.46
C ARG A 132 -25.33 -20.20 9.91
N ASN A 133 -24.52 -19.73 10.86
CA ASN A 133 -24.73 -20.04 12.28
C ASN A 133 -26.05 -19.44 12.83
N MET A 134 -26.43 -18.25 12.33
CA MET A 134 -27.71 -17.64 12.69
C MET A 134 -28.91 -18.40 12.11
N GLU A 135 -28.85 -18.82 10.86
CA GLU A 135 -29.90 -19.66 10.25
C GLU A 135 -30.07 -21.01 10.97
N GLN A 136 -28.96 -21.62 11.39
CA GLN A 136 -29.01 -22.87 12.17
C GLN A 136 -29.51 -22.67 13.61
N ALA A 137 -29.34 -21.49 14.19
CA ALA A 137 -29.80 -21.17 15.54
C ALA A 137 -31.29 -20.83 15.61
N PHE A 138 -31.90 -20.39 14.50
CA PHE A 138 -33.32 -19.98 14.41
C PHE A 138 -34.18 -20.84 13.47
N GLY A 139 -33.60 -21.91 12.92
CA GLY A 139 -34.29 -22.89 12.05
C GLY A 139 -35.03 -23.98 12.85
#